data_bfe65dd83d3e7428017b293c5d3ba9b3
#
_entry.id   bfe65dd83d3e7428017b293c5d3ba9b3
#
_cell.length_a   1.000
_cell.length_b   1.000
_cell.length_c   1.000
_cell.angle_alpha   90.00
_cell.angle_beta   90.00
_cell.angle_gamma   90.00
#
_symmetry.space_group_name_H-M   'P 1'
#
loop_
_entity.id
_entity.type
_entity.pdbx_description
1 polymer ?
#
loop_
_entity_poly.entity_id
_entity_poly.type
_entity_poly.pdbx_seq_one_letter_code
_entity_poly.pdbx_strand_id
1 'polypeptide(L)'
;MIVTTLSMMEAHSMAGYVILLALGILFVVKGGDWFVDAASWIAEVSGIPSFIIGATIVSVATTIPEILVSSISAAQGQASMAIGNAVGSVNCNIALIMAISLVFTAPLFKRKDYVFKVAILVATIALLWGLSSNGTFNWWNAIIILAMFVLFLIENIISAKKHADSLINDKGFERIEENQAKGEGILYSYFQKLESRKIMLKKTGMVIEKKDIGKNIILFVLGAATIFVGAQLMCDNGAEFARALNVPEGIIGVTILAVGTSLPELVTAITSIIKKKADLSVGNIIGANIIDLSLILPLCTFITMGKTGNPLPVDAQSLTIDFPFCLAVAGFATIPALIMGKFKRWQGAILLAGYIAYVVLLILNTVGVIAIF
;
A
#
# COMPACT_ATOMS: atom_id res chain seq x y z
N MET A 1 -2.45 -22.81 -7.68
CA MET A 1 -1.26 -23.68 -7.71
C MET A 1 -0.09 -23.09 -6.91
N ILE A 2 0.29 -21.81 -7.04
CA ILE A 2 1.34 -21.19 -6.20
C ILE A 2 0.86 -21.01 -4.74
N VAL A 3 -0.39 -20.60 -4.52
CA VAL A 3 -0.99 -20.48 -3.18
C VAL A 3 -1.13 -21.83 -2.49
N THR A 4 -1.47 -22.90 -3.22
CA THR A 4 -1.56 -24.27 -2.69
C THR A 4 -0.20 -24.91 -2.38
N THR A 5 0.88 -24.52 -3.06
CA THR A 5 2.23 -25.02 -2.76
C THR A 5 2.87 -24.33 -1.55
N LEU A 6 2.52 -23.08 -1.27
CA LEU A 6 2.96 -22.37 -0.06
C LEU A 6 2.23 -22.89 1.20
N SER A 7 0.97 -23.31 1.09
CA SER A 7 0.24 -23.97 2.19
C SER A 7 0.79 -25.36 2.56
N MET A 8 1.63 -25.97 1.71
CA MET A 8 2.33 -27.22 2.03
C MET A 8 3.57 -27.05 2.92
N MET A 9 3.96 -25.82 3.24
CA MET A 9 5.03 -25.54 4.22
C MET A 9 4.47 -25.36 5.64
N GLU A 10 3.33 -25.98 5.96
CA GLU A 10 2.82 -26.07 7.32
C GLU A 10 3.76 -26.93 8.16
N ALA A 11 4.35 -26.32 9.17
CA ALA A 11 5.17 -27.04 10.12
C ALA A 11 4.27 -27.77 11.11
N HIS A 12 4.33 -29.09 11.18
CA HIS A 12 3.56 -29.88 12.15
C HIS A 12 4.15 -29.86 13.57
N SER A 13 5.06 -28.93 13.90
CA SER A 13 5.69 -28.79 15.20
C SER A 13 5.95 -27.34 15.57
N MET A 14 5.96 -27.04 16.88
CA MET A 14 6.30 -25.71 17.40
C MET A 14 7.64 -25.19 16.88
N ALA A 15 8.66 -26.05 16.79
CA ALA A 15 9.96 -25.69 16.23
C ALA A 15 9.87 -25.31 14.75
N GLY A 16 9.01 -26.01 13.99
CA GLY A 16 8.78 -25.71 12.57
C GLY A 16 8.11 -24.35 12.38
N TYR A 17 7.09 -24.01 13.17
CA TYR A 17 6.47 -22.68 13.12
C TYR A 17 7.47 -21.56 13.39
N VAL A 18 8.32 -21.72 14.43
CA VAL A 18 9.37 -20.75 14.76
C VAL A 18 10.39 -20.60 13.62
N ILE A 19 10.81 -21.70 12.99
CA ILE A 19 11.75 -21.67 11.86
C ILE A 19 11.13 -20.93 10.66
N LEU A 20 9.87 -21.25 10.31
CA LEU A 20 9.19 -20.60 9.18
C LEU A 20 8.88 -19.13 9.45
N LEU A 21 8.55 -18.76 10.69
CA LEU A 21 8.45 -17.36 11.10
C LEU A 21 9.79 -16.62 10.93
N ALA A 22 10.90 -17.22 11.38
CA ALA A 22 12.22 -16.63 11.24
C ALA A 22 12.63 -16.47 9.76
N LEU A 23 12.32 -17.45 8.91
CA LEU A 23 12.51 -17.35 7.45
C LEU A 23 11.62 -16.27 6.85
N GLY A 24 10.38 -16.16 7.28
CA GLY A 24 9.46 -15.10 6.87
C GLY A 24 10.04 -13.72 7.17
N ILE A 25 10.53 -13.51 8.40
CA ILE A 25 11.20 -12.26 8.80
C ILE A 25 12.43 -11.98 7.92
N LEU A 26 13.26 -12.98 7.64
CA LEU A 26 14.44 -12.82 6.80
C LEU A 26 14.05 -12.38 5.37
N PHE A 27 13.01 -13.01 4.79
CA PHE A 27 12.52 -12.67 3.45
C PHE A 27 11.94 -11.27 3.41
N VAL A 28 11.13 -10.91 4.40
CA VAL A 28 10.54 -9.59 4.52
C VAL A 28 11.61 -8.50 4.61
N VAL A 29 12.63 -8.68 5.46
CA VAL A 29 13.74 -7.72 5.62
C VAL A 29 14.55 -7.58 4.34
N LYS A 30 14.97 -8.69 3.73
CA LYS A 30 15.77 -8.67 2.50
C LYS A 30 14.98 -8.17 1.29
N GLY A 31 13.74 -8.61 1.17
CA GLY A 31 12.83 -8.12 0.13
C GLY A 31 12.57 -6.61 0.26
N GLY A 32 12.35 -6.13 1.49
CA GLY A 32 12.21 -4.70 1.78
C GLY A 32 13.42 -3.86 1.38
N ASP A 33 14.62 -4.35 1.67
CA ASP A 33 15.85 -3.69 1.25
C ASP A 33 15.93 -3.53 -0.27
N TRP A 34 15.73 -4.62 -1.02
CA TRP A 34 15.78 -4.60 -2.49
C TRP A 34 14.69 -3.72 -3.09
N PHE A 35 13.49 -3.83 -2.55
CA PHE A 35 12.31 -3.12 -3.05
C PHE A 35 12.44 -1.60 -2.87
N VAL A 36 12.80 -1.14 -1.67
CA VAL A 36 12.94 0.29 -1.37
C VAL A 36 14.14 0.91 -2.09
N ASP A 37 15.25 0.19 -2.22
CA ASP A 37 16.41 0.66 -2.99
C ASP A 37 16.03 0.84 -4.47
N ALA A 38 15.38 -0.15 -5.06
CA ALA A 38 14.95 -0.09 -6.45
C ALA A 38 13.91 1.02 -6.68
N ALA A 39 12.91 1.16 -5.81
CA ALA A 39 11.91 2.22 -5.88
C ALA A 39 12.55 3.62 -5.75
N SER A 40 13.50 3.77 -4.82
CA SER A 40 14.24 5.02 -4.64
C SER A 40 15.08 5.37 -5.86
N TRP A 41 15.75 4.37 -6.43
CA TRP A 41 16.52 4.54 -7.66
C TRP A 41 15.61 4.93 -8.84
N ILE A 42 14.43 4.30 -9.00
CA ILE A 42 13.43 4.67 -10.02
C ILE A 42 13.03 6.15 -9.87
N ALA A 43 12.77 6.60 -8.64
CA ALA A 43 12.44 7.99 -8.35
C ALA A 43 13.57 8.96 -8.76
N GLU A 44 14.81 8.63 -8.40
CA GLU A 44 15.99 9.45 -8.72
C GLU A 44 16.23 9.56 -10.23
N VAL A 45 16.13 8.43 -10.94
CA VAL A 45 16.37 8.36 -12.40
C VAL A 45 15.26 9.00 -13.21
N SER A 46 14.01 8.79 -12.81
CA SER A 46 12.85 9.37 -13.49
C SER A 46 12.63 10.85 -13.19
N GLY A 47 13.24 11.37 -12.11
CA GLY A 47 12.98 12.71 -11.59
C GLY A 47 11.59 12.90 -11.00
N ILE A 48 10.84 11.82 -10.88
CA ILE A 48 9.53 11.82 -10.23
C ILE A 48 9.76 11.82 -8.72
N PRO A 49 9.07 12.67 -7.94
CA PRO A 49 9.19 12.64 -6.48
C PRO A 49 8.94 11.27 -5.88
N SER A 50 9.74 10.87 -4.89
CA SER A 50 9.60 9.57 -4.21
C SER A 50 8.19 9.35 -3.66
N PHE A 51 7.52 10.43 -3.21
CA PHE A 51 6.12 10.40 -2.79
C PHE A 51 5.17 9.91 -3.89
N ILE A 52 5.35 10.35 -5.16
CA ILE A 52 4.51 9.93 -6.29
C ILE A 52 4.84 8.48 -6.68
N ILE A 53 6.12 8.09 -6.68
CA ILE A 53 6.52 6.70 -6.91
C ILE A 53 5.93 5.79 -5.83
N GLY A 54 5.97 6.23 -4.56
CA GLY A 54 5.30 5.55 -3.46
C GLY A 54 3.82 5.36 -3.72
N ALA A 55 3.12 6.44 -4.05
CA ALA A 55 1.67 6.44 -4.27
C ALA A 55 1.21 5.77 -5.58
N THR A 56 2.12 5.23 -6.39
CA THR A 56 1.80 4.57 -7.67
C THR A 56 2.37 3.16 -7.72
N ILE A 57 3.59 3.03 -8.23
CA ILE A 57 4.21 1.73 -8.54
C ILE A 57 4.39 0.90 -7.26
N VAL A 58 4.81 1.55 -6.16
CA VAL A 58 5.05 0.87 -4.88
C VAL A 58 3.72 0.42 -4.27
N SER A 59 2.74 1.31 -4.19
CA SER A 59 1.42 0.97 -3.64
C SER A 59 0.71 -0.13 -4.42
N VAL A 60 0.73 -0.10 -5.75
CA VAL A 60 0.16 -1.19 -6.57
C VAL A 60 0.83 -2.52 -6.24
N ALA A 61 2.16 -2.54 -6.13
CA ALA A 61 2.90 -3.77 -5.89
C ALA A 61 2.64 -4.34 -4.47
N THR A 62 2.51 -3.49 -3.46
CA THR A 62 2.26 -3.93 -2.08
C THR A 62 0.80 -4.28 -1.82
N THR A 63 -0.15 -3.72 -2.57
CA THR A 63 -1.60 -3.98 -2.43
C THR A 63 -2.07 -5.23 -3.21
N ILE A 64 -1.20 -5.90 -3.99
CA ILE A 64 -1.57 -7.14 -4.69
C ILE A 64 -2.15 -8.21 -3.74
N PRO A 65 -1.60 -8.46 -2.55
CA PRO A 65 -2.17 -9.42 -1.59
C PRO A 65 -3.61 -9.10 -1.22
N GLU A 66 -3.89 -7.83 -0.90
CA GLU A 66 -5.22 -7.35 -0.53
C GLU A 66 -6.22 -7.55 -1.68
N ILE A 67 -5.82 -7.23 -2.92
CA ILE A 67 -6.64 -7.44 -4.12
C ILE A 67 -7.00 -8.93 -4.24
N LEU A 68 -6.03 -9.82 -4.08
CA LEU A 68 -6.22 -11.26 -4.21
C LEU A 68 -7.13 -11.80 -3.09
N VAL A 69 -6.82 -11.50 -1.83
CA VAL A 69 -7.58 -11.98 -0.67
C VAL A 69 -9.03 -11.51 -0.75
N SER A 70 -9.26 -10.21 -0.95
CA SER A 70 -10.63 -9.66 -1.02
C SER A 70 -11.41 -10.20 -2.22
N SER A 71 -10.77 -10.32 -3.40
CA SER A 71 -11.42 -10.86 -4.60
C SER A 71 -11.79 -12.33 -4.45
N ILE A 72 -10.93 -13.15 -3.86
CA ILE A 72 -11.19 -14.57 -3.59
C ILE A 72 -12.31 -14.70 -2.57
N SER A 73 -12.28 -13.92 -1.48
CA SER A 73 -13.33 -13.91 -0.45
C SER A 73 -14.69 -13.54 -1.05
N ALA A 74 -14.76 -12.50 -1.88
CA ALA A 74 -15.98 -12.11 -2.59
C ALA A 74 -16.47 -13.23 -3.52
N ALA A 75 -15.55 -13.89 -4.25
CA ALA A 75 -15.87 -15.03 -5.10
C ALA A 75 -16.36 -16.24 -4.31
N GLN A 76 -15.96 -16.40 -3.06
CA GLN A 76 -16.43 -17.46 -2.16
C GLN A 76 -17.74 -17.10 -1.43
N GLY A 77 -18.28 -15.90 -1.64
CA GLY A 77 -19.48 -15.41 -0.96
C GLY A 77 -19.22 -14.88 0.46
N GLN A 78 -17.97 -14.66 0.82
CA GLN A 78 -17.54 -14.15 2.13
C GLN A 78 -17.42 -12.62 2.10
N ALA A 79 -18.56 -11.93 1.94
CA ALA A 79 -18.60 -10.49 1.74
C ALA A 79 -17.97 -9.71 2.90
N SER A 80 -18.29 -10.06 4.15
CA SER A 80 -17.72 -9.41 5.34
C SER A 80 -16.21 -9.54 5.40
N MET A 81 -15.65 -10.70 4.99
CA MET A 81 -14.21 -10.88 4.91
C MET A 81 -13.58 -10.03 3.81
N ALA A 82 -14.24 -9.92 2.63
CA ALA A 82 -13.75 -9.09 1.53
C ALA A 82 -13.71 -7.61 1.88
N ILE A 83 -14.78 -7.09 2.51
CA ILE A 83 -14.87 -5.69 2.98
C ILE A 83 -13.92 -5.46 4.15
N GLY A 84 -13.96 -6.34 5.14
CA GLY A 84 -13.11 -6.26 6.34
C GLY A 84 -11.63 -6.25 6.00
N ASN A 85 -11.18 -7.04 5.02
CA ASN A 85 -9.80 -7.00 4.55
C ASN A 85 -9.46 -5.64 3.93
N ALA A 86 -10.27 -5.13 3.00
CA ALA A 86 -9.98 -3.85 2.33
C ALA A 86 -10.02 -2.65 3.30
N VAL A 87 -11.07 -2.54 4.13
CA VAL A 87 -11.23 -1.42 5.07
C VAL A 87 -10.29 -1.57 6.28
N GLY A 88 -10.12 -2.80 6.75
CA GLY A 88 -9.18 -3.11 7.84
C GLY A 88 -7.73 -2.79 7.48
N SER A 89 -7.32 -3.07 6.24
CA SER A 89 -5.99 -2.68 5.73
C SER A 89 -5.83 -1.16 5.73
N VAL A 90 -6.84 -0.39 5.33
CA VAL A 90 -6.78 1.09 5.40
C VAL A 90 -6.65 1.57 6.84
N ASN A 91 -7.41 0.98 7.78
CA ASN A 91 -7.33 1.32 9.20
C ASN A 91 -5.94 0.99 9.78
N CYS A 92 -5.39 -0.17 9.43
CA CYS A 92 -4.03 -0.57 9.79
C CYS A 92 -2.99 0.36 9.18
N ASN A 93 -3.09 0.61 7.87
CA ASN A 93 -2.14 1.44 7.12
C ASN A 93 -2.04 2.86 7.68
N ILE A 94 -3.17 3.50 8.02
CA ILE A 94 -3.17 4.87 8.55
C ILE A 94 -2.86 4.88 10.04
N ALA A 95 -3.58 4.10 10.83
CA ALA A 95 -3.55 4.24 12.27
C ALA A 95 -2.40 3.48 12.94
N LEU A 96 -1.79 2.49 12.26
CA LEU A 96 -0.60 1.78 12.74
C LEU A 96 0.63 2.15 11.90
N ILE A 97 0.63 1.88 10.59
CA ILE A 97 1.85 1.95 9.77
C ILE A 97 2.27 3.41 9.53
N MET A 98 1.33 4.26 9.12
CA MET A 98 1.61 5.70 8.99
C MET A 98 1.94 6.32 10.35
N ALA A 99 1.25 5.91 11.42
CA ALA A 99 1.54 6.37 12.78
C ALA A 99 2.98 6.10 13.17
N ILE A 100 3.49 4.88 12.95
CA ILE A 100 4.90 4.53 13.16
C ILE A 100 5.80 5.45 12.35
N SER A 101 5.52 5.62 11.05
CA SER A 101 6.30 6.53 10.20
C SER A 101 6.36 7.95 10.74
N LEU A 102 5.23 8.49 11.23
CA LEU A 102 5.14 9.85 11.77
C LEU A 102 5.88 10.01 13.10
N VAL A 103 5.83 9.01 13.99
CA VAL A 103 6.54 9.05 15.28
C VAL A 103 8.05 9.14 15.06
N PHE A 104 8.58 8.37 14.12
CA PHE A 104 10.03 8.30 13.91
C PHE A 104 10.57 9.42 13.01
N THR A 105 9.86 9.82 11.95
CA THR A 105 10.45 10.69 10.91
C THR A 105 9.80 12.04 10.73
N ALA A 106 8.49 12.19 10.99
CA ALA A 106 7.71 13.41 10.71
C ALA A 106 8.02 14.01 9.31
N PRO A 107 7.78 13.29 8.21
CA PRO A 107 8.23 13.64 6.88
C PRO A 107 7.66 14.99 6.40
N LEU A 108 8.44 15.68 5.56
CA LEU A 108 8.02 16.87 4.87
C LEU A 108 7.46 16.48 3.50
N PHE A 109 6.44 17.19 3.03
CA PHE A 109 5.87 16.94 1.71
C PHE A 109 5.56 18.26 0.99
N LYS A 110 5.49 18.21 -0.34
CA LYS A 110 5.02 19.35 -1.14
C LYS A 110 3.49 19.37 -1.13
N ARG A 111 2.89 20.44 -0.59
CA ARG A 111 1.42 20.58 -0.51
C ARG A 111 0.71 20.22 -1.81
N LYS A 112 1.23 20.67 -2.96
CA LYS A 112 0.60 20.47 -4.28
C LYS A 112 0.43 19.00 -4.64
N ASP A 113 1.41 18.15 -4.31
CA ASP A 113 1.40 16.74 -4.64
C ASP A 113 0.54 15.92 -3.66
N TYR A 114 0.26 16.49 -2.47
CA TYR A 114 -0.42 15.83 -1.38
C TYR A 114 -1.93 16.14 -1.31
N VAL A 115 -2.32 17.41 -1.54
CA VAL A 115 -3.71 17.88 -1.36
C VAL A 115 -4.73 17.05 -2.12
N PHE A 116 -4.47 16.79 -3.39
CA PHE A 116 -5.42 16.09 -4.25
C PHE A 116 -5.60 14.62 -3.82
N LYS A 117 -4.50 13.95 -3.47
CA LYS A 117 -4.55 12.55 -3.01
C LYS A 117 -5.29 12.40 -1.68
N VAL A 118 -5.10 13.33 -0.76
CA VAL A 118 -5.85 13.39 0.50
C VAL A 118 -7.33 13.65 0.23
N ALA A 119 -7.65 14.59 -0.65
CA ALA A 119 -9.03 14.88 -1.00
C ALA A 119 -9.74 13.64 -1.59
N ILE A 120 -9.07 12.91 -2.51
CA ILE A 120 -9.59 11.65 -3.04
C ILE A 120 -9.77 10.62 -1.93
N LEU A 121 -8.77 10.41 -1.06
CA LEU A 121 -8.85 9.42 0.01
C LEU A 121 -10.05 9.70 0.93
N VAL A 122 -10.13 10.90 1.48
CA VAL A 122 -11.22 11.29 2.42
C VAL A 122 -12.57 11.25 1.72
N ALA A 123 -12.67 11.74 0.49
CA ALA A 123 -13.91 11.69 -0.29
C ALA A 123 -14.33 10.25 -0.59
N THR A 124 -13.38 9.36 -0.94
CA THR A 124 -13.68 7.94 -1.19
C THR A 124 -14.24 7.26 0.05
N ILE A 125 -13.64 7.49 1.24
CA ILE A 125 -14.14 6.92 2.50
C ILE A 125 -15.56 7.43 2.80
N ALA A 126 -15.79 8.74 2.69
CA ALA A 126 -17.10 9.35 2.95
C ALA A 126 -18.17 8.85 1.97
N LEU A 127 -17.82 8.74 0.67
CA LEU A 127 -18.72 8.21 -0.35
C LEU A 127 -19.04 6.72 -0.10
N LEU A 128 -18.04 5.90 0.22
CA LEU A 128 -18.23 4.48 0.55
C LEU A 128 -19.20 4.33 1.71
N TRP A 129 -18.95 5.01 2.82
CA TRP A 129 -19.82 4.96 3.98
C TRP A 129 -21.24 5.42 3.67
N GLY A 130 -21.38 6.57 2.99
CA GLY A 130 -22.69 7.10 2.60
C GLY A 130 -23.46 6.18 1.64
N LEU A 131 -22.79 5.66 0.60
CA LEU A 131 -23.40 4.78 -0.40
C LEU A 131 -23.74 3.38 0.14
N SER A 132 -23.08 2.97 1.22
CA SER A 132 -23.30 1.67 1.88
C SER A 132 -24.31 1.74 3.03
N SER A 133 -24.86 2.92 3.34
CA SER A 133 -25.71 3.16 4.52
C SER A 133 -27.00 2.30 4.59
N ASN A 134 -27.42 1.77 3.45
CA ASN A 134 -28.56 0.84 3.34
C ASN A 134 -28.18 -0.64 3.56
N GLY A 135 -26.93 -0.93 3.99
CA GLY A 135 -26.41 -2.29 4.21
C GLY A 135 -26.03 -3.04 2.93
N THR A 136 -25.99 -2.37 1.79
CA THR A 136 -25.62 -3.00 0.50
C THR A 136 -24.78 -2.08 -0.37
N PHE A 137 -23.89 -2.67 -1.15
CA PHE A 137 -23.08 -1.96 -2.14
C PHE A 137 -23.36 -2.52 -3.53
N ASN A 138 -24.05 -1.75 -4.36
CA ASN A 138 -24.50 -2.17 -5.68
C ASN A 138 -23.55 -1.71 -6.79
N TRP A 139 -23.81 -2.13 -8.03
CA TRP A 139 -22.96 -1.81 -9.18
C TRP A 139 -22.84 -0.31 -9.50
N TRP A 140 -23.89 0.49 -9.25
CA TRP A 140 -23.80 1.94 -9.41
C TRP A 140 -22.86 2.56 -8.38
N ASN A 141 -22.94 2.11 -7.13
CA ASN A 141 -22.04 2.53 -6.08
C ASN A 141 -20.61 2.17 -6.44
N ALA A 142 -20.38 0.94 -6.98
CA ALA A 142 -19.08 0.49 -7.44
C ALA A 142 -18.52 1.37 -8.57
N ILE A 143 -19.34 1.77 -9.54
CA ILE A 143 -18.90 2.67 -10.63
C ILE A 143 -18.48 4.04 -10.07
N ILE A 144 -19.27 4.61 -9.15
CA ILE A 144 -18.94 5.91 -8.53
C ILE A 144 -17.61 5.84 -7.81
N ILE A 145 -17.38 4.78 -7.05
CA ILE A 145 -16.12 4.60 -6.31
C ILE A 145 -14.95 4.29 -7.25
N LEU A 146 -15.17 3.49 -8.31
CA LEU A 146 -14.15 3.22 -9.33
C LEU A 146 -13.74 4.51 -10.08
N ALA A 147 -14.67 5.47 -10.25
CA ALA A 147 -14.33 6.77 -10.81
C ALA A 147 -13.31 7.53 -9.94
N MET A 148 -13.32 7.37 -8.61
CA MET A 148 -12.30 7.94 -7.71
C MET A 148 -10.92 7.32 -7.99
N PHE A 149 -10.85 6.02 -8.27
CA PHE A 149 -9.61 5.36 -8.68
C PHE A 149 -9.09 5.90 -10.02
N VAL A 150 -9.97 6.08 -10.99
CA VAL A 150 -9.59 6.66 -12.30
C VAL A 150 -9.07 8.09 -12.12
N LEU A 151 -9.71 8.92 -11.30
CA LEU A 151 -9.24 10.27 -10.98
C LEU A 151 -7.85 10.24 -10.31
N PHE A 152 -7.64 9.30 -9.39
CA PHE A 152 -6.34 9.09 -8.76
C PHE A 152 -5.26 8.70 -9.77
N LEU A 153 -5.55 7.79 -10.70
CA LEU A 153 -4.60 7.40 -11.77
C LEU A 153 -4.27 8.58 -12.69
N ILE A 154 -5.28 9.33 -13.14
CA ILE A 154 -5.10 10.49 -14.01
C ILE A 154 -4.20 11.52 -13.32
N GLU A 155 -4.46 11.84 -12.05
CA GLU A 155 -3.65 12.78 -11.29
C GLU A 155 -2.20 12.31 -11.17
N ASN A 156 -1.97 11.04 -10.85
CA ASN A 156 -0.62 10.50 -10.75
C ASN A 156 0.14 10.57 -12.08
N ILE A 157 -0.51 10.26 -13.20
CA ILE A 157 0.08 10.34 -14.55
C ILE A 157 0.43 11.79 -14.88
N ILE A 158 -0.48 12.74 -14.62
CA ILE A 158 -0.23 14.17 -14.87
C ILE A 158 0.91 14.69 -14.00
N SER A 159 0.89 14.36 -12.70
CA SER A 159 1.94 14.76 -11.77
C SER A 159 3.29 14.16 -12.15
N ALA A 160 3.35 12.88 -12.47
CA ALA A 160 4.58 12.21 -12.90
C ALA A 160 5.13 12.84 -14.19
N LYS A 161 4.28 13.06 -15.21
CA LYS A 161 4.68 13.70 -16.47
C LYS A 161 5.23 15.11 -16.25
N LYS A 162 4.55 15.92 -15.45
CA LYS A 162 4.99 17.29 -15.16
C LYS A 162 6.38 17.34 -14.51
N HIS A 163 6.67 16.42 -13.59
CA HIS A 163 7.98 16.35 -12.95
C HIS A 163 9.06 15.80 -13.89
N ALA A 164 8.74 14.80 -14.70
CA ALA A 164 9.66 14.27 -15.70
C ALA A 164 10.00 15.32 -16.77
N ASP A 165 9.00 16.07 -17.28
CA ASP A 165 9.20 17.13 -18.26
C ASP A 165 10.07 18.27 -17.69
N SER A 166 9.93 18.61 -16.39
CA SER A 166 10.78 19.63 -15.76
C SER A 166 12.26 19.20 -15.72
N LEU A 167 12.53 17.92 -15.53
CA LEU A 167 13.89 17.35 -15.55
C LEU A 167 14.51 17.40 -16.93
N ILE A 168 13.71 17.14 -17.97
CA ILE A 168 14.15 17.17 -19.37
C ILE A 168 14.45 18.63 -19.80
N ASN A 169 13.56 19.57 -19.45
CA ASN A 169 13.66 20.97 -19.85
C ASN A 169 14.81 21.72 -19.16
N ASP A 170 15.12 21.37 -17.90
CA ASP A 170 16.23 21.97 -17.12
C ASP A 170 17.61 21.45 -17.54
N LYS A 171 17.74 20.74 -18.69
CA LYS A 171 19.00 20.08 -19.12
C LYS A 171 19.66 19.27 -17.99
N GLY A 172 18.83 18.60 -17.16
CA GLY A 172 19.27 17.83 -15.99
C GLY A 172 20.08 16.58 -16.32
N PHE A 173 20.28 16.29 -17.62
CA PHE A 173 21.06 15.15 -18.11
C PHE A 173 22.26 15.64 -18.90
N GLU A 174 23.44 15.14 -18.57
CA GLU A 174 24.65 15.30 -19.35
C GLU A 174 25.03 13.95 -19.96
N ARG A 175 25.17 13.92 -21.28
CA ARG A 175 25.64 12.74 -22.01
C ARG A 175 27.14 12.61 -21.79
N ILE A 176 27.57 11.48 -21.28
CA ILE A 176 28.99 11.11 -21.36
C ILE A 176 29.15 10.43 -22.72
N GLU A 177 29.49 11.21 -23.75
CA GLU A 177 29.71 10.68 -25.08
C GLU A 177 31.14 10.18 -25.27
N GLU A 178 31.25 8.92 -25.70
CA GLU A 178 32.26 8.50 -26.65
C GLU A 178 31.59 8.58 -28.04
N ASN A 179 31.87 9.66 -28.79
CA ASN A 179 31.50 9.97 -30.18
C ASN A 179 30.08 10.47 -30.50
N GLN A 180 30.11 11.59 -31.21
CA GLN A 180 28.95 12.37 -31.71
C GLN A 180 28.18 11.66 -32.83
N ALA A 181 26.83 11.70 -32.77
CA ALA A 181 25.98 11.68 -33.96
C ALA A 181 24.76 12.60 -33.76
N LYS A 182 24.56 13.54 -34.66
CA LYS A 182 23.44 14.48 -34.70
C LYS A 182 22.19 13.79 -35.25
N GLY A 183 21.04 13.98 -34.58
CA GLY A 183 19.71 13.58 -35.08
C GLY A 183 18.59 14.27 -34.29
N GLU A 184 17.64 14.87 -35.02
CA GLU A 184 16.58 15.73 -34.47
C GLU A 184 15.27 14.94 -34.26
N GLY A 185 14.62 15.12 -33.05
CA GLY A 185 13.30 14.60 -32.74
C GLY A 185 13.14 14.22 -31.25
N ILE A 186 12.10 14.74 -30.57
CA ILE A 186 11.93 14.62 -29.11
C ILE A 186 11.79 13.17 -28.65
N LEU A 187 11.04 12.31 -29.36
CA LEU A 187 10.92 10.88 -29.04
C LEU A 187 12.18 10.10 -29.44
N TYR A 188 12.80 10.45 -30.57
CA TYR A 188 14.06 9.86 -31.02
C TYR A 188 15.20 10.18 -30.05
N SER A 189 15.25 11.41 -29.49
CA SER A 189 16.22 11.79 -28.48
C SER A 189 16.01 11.05 -27.14
N TYR A 190 14.78 10.69 -26.80
CA TYR A 190 14.50 9.91 -25.59
C TYR A 190 14.94 8.44 -25.75
N PHE A 191 14.62 7.82 -26.88
CA PHE A 191 15.07 6.45 -27.19
C PHE A 191 16.57 6.37 -27.48
N GLN A 192 17.18 7.34 -28.15
CA GLN A 192 18.63 7.43 -28.32
C GLN A 192 19.35 7.73 -26.99
N LYS A 193 18.75 8.51 -26.06
CA LYS A 193 19.28 8.68 -24.71
C LYS A 193 19.28 7.36 -23.92
N LEU A 194 18.36 6.46 -24.21
CA LEU A 194 18.33 5.10 -23.67
C LEU A 194 19.34 4.16 -24.37
N GLU A 195 19.80 4.49 -25.59
CA GLU A 195 20.84 3.75 -26.32
C GLU A 195 22.26 4.11 -25.91
N SER A 196 22.49 5.32 -25.37
CA SER A 196 23.80 5.66 -24.80
C SER A 196 24.12 4.80 -23.59
N ARG A 197 25.24 4.13 -23.57
CA ARG A 197 25.65 3.19 -22.52
C ARG A 197 25.76 3.83 -21.12
N LYS A 198 25.93 5.16 -21.04
CA LYS A 198 26.08 5.92 -19.79
C LYS A 198 25.42 7.29 -19.88
N ILE A 199 24.59 7.62 -18.90
CA ILE A 199 23.95 8.92 -18.73
C ILE A 199 24.28 9.47 -17.36
N MET A 200 24.72 10.72 -17.24
CA MET A 200 24.96 11.36 -15.95
C MET A 200 23.81 12.31 -15.61
N LEU A 201 23.22 12.14 -14.43
CA LEU A 201 22.24 13.07 -13.85
C LEU A 201 22.99 14.27 -13.25
N LYS A 202 22.85 15.47 -13.84
CA LYS A 202 23.54 16.70 -13.35
C LYS A 202 23.26 17.02 -11.89
N LYS A 203 22.02 16.72 -11.42
CA LYS A 203 21.58 17.07 -10.07
C LYS A 203 22.24 16.20 -8.98
N THR A 204 22.55 14.95 -9.28
CA THR A 204 23.07 13.99 -8.30
C THR A 204 24.49 13.50 -8.64
N GLY A 205 25.01 13.83 -9.83
CA GLY A 205 26.26 13.26 -10.33
C GLY A 205 26.20 11.75 -10.61
N MET A 206 25.01 11.14 -10.56
CA MET A 206 24.82 9.70 -10.74
C MET A 206 25.00 9.32 -12.20
N VAL A 207 25.86 8.35 -12.46
CA VAL A 207 26.04 7.74 -13.79
C VAL A 207 25.13 6.53 -13.90
N ILE A 208 24.25 6.52 -14.92
CA ILE A 208 23.30 5.45 -15.19
C ILE A 208 23.77 4.65 -16.39
N GLU A 209 23.91 3.34 -16.22
CA GLU A 209 24.17 2.41 -17.30
C GLU A 209 22.89 1.62 -17.65
N LYS A 210 22.75 1.16 -18.90
CA LYS A 210 21.58 0.35 -19.33
C LYS A 210 21.38 -0.90 -18.47
N LYS A 211 22.46 -1.49 -17.95
CA LYS A 211 22.40 -2.63 -17.03
C LYS A 211 21.76 -2.29 -15.68
N ASP A 212 21.85 -1.02 -15.23
CA ASP A 212 21.28 -0.58 -13.95
C ASP A 212 19.76 -0.54 -14.02
N ILE A 213 19.18 -0.22 -15.19
CA ILE A 213 17.74 -0.23 -15.42
C ILE A 213 17.22 -1.66 -15.22
N GLY A 214 17.77 -2.63 -15.95
CA GLY A 214 17.37 -4.04 -15.84
C GLY A 214 17.56 -4.59 -14.42
N LYS A 215 18.70 -4.29 -13.80
CA LYS A 215 19.00 -4.70 -12.42
C LYS A 215 17.95 -4.17 -11.43
N ASN A 216 17.63 -2.87 -11.48
CA ASN A 216 16.71 -2.26 -10.52
C ASN A 216 15.25 -2.68 -10.77
N ILE A 217 14.83 -2.91 -12.02
CA ILE A 217 13.51 -3.50 -12.31
C ILE A 217 13.43 -4.91 -11.74
N ILE A 218 14.45 -5.75 -11.93
CA ILE A 218 14.50 -7.09 -11.37
C ILE A 218 14.47 -7.05 -9.84
N LEU A 219 15.27 -6.17 -9.20
CA LEU A 219 15.29 -6.02 -7.75
C LEU A 219 13.94 -5.51 -7.20
N PHE A 220 13.25 -4.64 -7.94
CA PHE A 220 11.90 -4.19 -7.57
C PHE A 220 10.91 -5.36 -7.56
N VAL A 221 10.86 -6.13 -8.63
CA VAL A 221 9.93 -7.28 -8.75
C VAL A 221 10.29 -8.39 -7.76
N LEU A 222 11.58 -8.76 -7.67
CA LEU A 222 12.03 -9.78 -6.71
C LEU A 222 11.85 -9.32 -5.27
N GLY A 223 12.09 -8.03 -4.98
CA GLY A 223 11.86 -7.46 -3.66
C GLY A 223 10.39 -7.57 -3.26
N ALA A 224 9.47 -7.15 -4.14
CA ALA A 224 8.02 -7.28 -3.92
C ALA A 224 7.60 -8.76 -3.71
N ALA A 225 8.05 -9.66 -4.58
CA ALA A 225 7.75 -11.08 -4.46
C ALA A 225 8.30 -11.69 -3.16
N THR A 226 9.51 -11.30 -2.76
CA THR A 226 10.15 -11.80 -1.52
C THR A 226 9.43 -11.27 -0.28
N ILE A 227 9.00 -9.98 -0.27
CA ILE A 227 8.16 -9.43 0.81
C ILE A 227 6.84 -10.21 0.89
N PHE A 228 6.17 -10.44 -0.24
CA PHE A 228 4.90 -11.17 -0.27
C PHE A 228 5.04 -12.59 0.30
N VAL A 229 6.03 -13.37 -0.17
CA VAL A 229 6.29 -14.73 0.33
C VAL A 229 6.63 -14.70 1.82
N GLY A 230 7.46 -13.77 2.25
CA GLY A 230 7.82 -13.62 3.67
C GLY A 230 6.63 -13.24 4.55
N ALA A 231 5.78 -12.32 4.10
CA ALA A 231 4.55 -11.94 4.78
C ALA A 231 3.59 -13.12 4.92
N GLN A 232 3.40 -13.90 3.83
CA GLN A 232 2.56 -15.09 3.85
C GLN A 232 3.09 -16.13 4.87
N LEU A 233 4.40 -16.40 4.85
CA LEU A 233 5.02 -17.31 5.83
C LEU A 233 4.80 -16.84 7.28
N MET A 234 4.90 -15.54 7.53
CA MET A 234 4.67 -14.97 8.86
C MET A 234 3.22 -15.08 9.28
N CYS A 235 2.27 -14.81 8.39
CA CYS A 235 0.85 -14.89 8.67
C CYS A 235 0.41 -16.32 8.98
N ASP A 236 0.68 -17.26 8.08
CA ASP A 236 0.20 -18.62 8.18
C ASP A 236 0.80 -19.32 9.41
N ASN A 237 2.13 -19.22 9.57
CA ASN A 237 2.79 -19.86 10.69
C ASN A 237 2.59 -19.12 12.02
N GLY A 238 2.36 -17.80 11.98
CA GLY A 238 1.98 -17.01 13.14
C GLY A 238 0.61 -17.40 13.69
N ALA A 239 -0.36 -17.60 12.79
CA ALA A 239 -1.70 -18.08 13.15
C ALA A 239 -1.65 -19.50 13.76
N GLU A 240 -0.93 -20.43 13.11
CA GLU A 240 -0.77 -21.79 13.61
C GLU A 240 -0.02 -21.85 14.96
N PHE A 241 1.02 -21.02 15.11
CA PHE A 241 1.73 -20.89 16.39
C PHE A 241 0.80 -20.36 17.50
N ALA A 242 -0.04 -19.38 17.20
CA ALA A 242 -1.02 -18.85 18.14
C ALA A 242 -2.09 -19.90 18.50
N ARG A 243 -2.58 -20.69 17.53
CA ARG A 243 -3.49 -21.84 17.76
C ARG A 243 -2.85 -22.87 18.69
N ALA A 244 -1.59 -23.21 18.46
CA ALA A 244 -0.84 -24.15 19.31
C ALA A 244 -0.66 -23.66 20.76
N LEU A 245 -0.73 -22.32 20.98
CA LEU A 245 -0.77 -21.69 22.29
C LEU A 245 -2.19 -21.52 22.86
N ASN A 246 -3.22 -22.11 22.21
CA ASN A 246 -4.64 -21.99 22.58
C ASN A 246 -5.18 -20.55 22.54
N VAL A 247 -4.66 -19.69 21.65
CA VAL A 247 -5.24 -18.36 21.42
C VAL A 247 -6.56 -18.52 20.67
N PRO A 248 -7.66 -17.87 21.12
CA PRO A 248 -8.96 -17.94 20.42
C PRO A 248 -8.89 -17.46 18.97
N GLU A 249 -9.60 -18.16 18.05
CA GLU A 249 -9.63 -17.84 16.61
C GLU A 249 -10.05 -16.39 16.31
N GLY A 250 -11.01 -15.86 17.07
CA GLY A 250 -11.43 -14.45 16.91
C GLY A 250 -10.29 -13.46 17.15
N ILE A 251 -9.41 -13.75 18.14
CA ILE A 251 -8.23 -12.90 18.42
C ILE A 251 -7.19 -13.05 17.32
N ILE A 252 -6.95 -14.28 16.82
CA ILE A 252 -6.05 -14.54 15.70
C ILE A 252 -6.52 -13.77 14.46
N GLY A 253 -7.82 -13.84 14.16
CA GLY A 253 -8.41 -13.16 13.00
C GLY A 253 -8.24 -11.63 13.07
N VAL A 254 -8.60 -11.02 14.20
CA VAL A 254 -8.55 -9.56 14.39
C VAL A 254 -7.12 -9.02 14.49
N THR A 255 -6.13 -9.84 14.87
CA THR A 255 -4.75 -9.41 15.05
C THR A 255 -3.83 -9.91 13.94
N ILE A 256 -3.53 -11.19 13.90
CA ILE A 256 -2.51 -11.75 13.02
C ILE A 256 -2.94 -11.68 11.56
N LEU A 257 -4.18 -12.05 11.25
CA LEU A 257 -4.66 -12.06 9.87
C LEU A 257 -4.97 -10.64 9.37
N ALA A 258 -5.54 -9.78 10.21
CA ALA A 258 -5.86 -8.41 9.82
C ALA A 258 -4.61 -7.55 9.55
N VAL A 259 -3.52 -7.75 10.31
CA VAL A 259 -2.26 -7.06 10.07
C VAL A 259 -1.44 -7.74 8.97
N GLY A 260 -1.68 -9.02 8.75
CA GLY A 260 -0.85 -9.87 7.90
C GLY A 260 -0.83 -9.47 6.44
N THR A 261 -1.98 -9.12 5.88
CA THR A 261 -2.05 -8.65 4.48
C THR A 261 -1.34 -7.30 4.32
N SER A 262 -1.34 -6.44 5.35
CA SER A 262 -0.63 -5.15 5.35
C SER A 262 0.85 -5.25 5.79
N LEU A 263 1.39 -6.45 5.97
CA LEU A 263 2.83 -6.63 6.25
C LEU A 263 3.74 -6.06 5.14
N PRO A 264 3.44 -6.20 3.84
CA PRO A 264 4.24 -5.57 2.78
C PRO A 264 4.34 -4.05 2.95
N GLU A 265 3.23 -3.38 3.27
CA GLU A 265 3.18 -1.94 3.54
C GLU A 265 4.01 -1.58 4.78
N LEU A 266 3.85 -2.34 5.86
CA LEU A 266 4.61 -2.14 7.11
C LEU A 266 6.11 -2.26 6.88
N VAL A 267 6.55 -3.28 6.17
CA VAL A 267 7.96 -3.51 5.87
C VAL A 267 8.51 -2.41 4.98
N THR A 268 7.77 -2.06 3.94
CA THR A 268 8.16 -0.96 3.03
C THR A 268 8.26 0.35 3.82
N ALA A 269 7.35 0.62 4.74
CA ALA A 269 7.38 1.79 5.61
C ALA A 269 8.61 1.80 6.52
N ILE A 270 8.85 0.72 7.27
CA ILE A 270 9.99 0.61 8.18
C ILE A 270 11.32 0.73 7.41
N THR A 271 11.46 0.01 6.30
CA THR A 271 12.67 0.07 5.47
C THR A 271 12.89 1.47 4.90
N SER A 272 11.83 2.14 4.45
CA SER A 272 11.90 3.52 3.96
C SER A 272 12.34 4.50 5.06
N ILE A 273 11.88 4.29 6.30
CA ILE A 273 12.31 5.08 7.46
C ILE A 273 13.81 4.88 7.72
N ILE A 274 14.27 3.64 7.79
CA ILE A 274 15.67 3.28 8.02
C ILE A 274 16.56 3.89 6.93
N LYS A 275 16.11 3.85 5.67
CA LYS A 275 16.83 4.40 4.51
C LYS A 275 16.63 5.90 4.31
N LYS A 276 15.96 6.60 5.23
CA LYS A 276 15.69 8.04 5.18
C LYS A 276 14.88 8.47 3.93
N LYS A 277 13.99 7.61 3.46
CA LYS A 277 13.07 7.81 2.32
C LYS A 277 11.61 7.89 2.80
N ALA A 278 11.35 8.60 3.88
CA ALA A 278 10.03 8.64 4.54
C ALA A 278 8.89 9.17 3.66
N ASP A 279 9.18 10.02 2.68
CA ASP A 279 8.23 10.48 1.66
C ASP A 279 7.74 9.34 0.76
N LEU A 280 8.60 8.36 0.43
CA LEU A 280 8.20 7.14 -0.28
C LEU A 280 7.19 6.33 0.55
N SER A 281 7.43 6.16 1.85
CA SER A 281 6.54 5.46 2.77
C SER A 281 5.15 6.12 2.83
N VAL A 282 5.09 7.44 3.05
CA VAL A 282 3.80 8.15 3.11
C VAL A 282 3.06 8.09 1.78
N GLY A 283 3.79 8.20 0.66
CA GLY A 283 3.21 8.01 -0.67
C GLY A 283 2.59 6.62 -0.82
N ASN A 284 3.34 5.58 -0.46
CA ASN A 284 2.87 4.19 -0.51
C ASN A 284 1.59 4.00 0.30
N ILE A 285 1.57 4.42 1.56
CA ILE A 285 0.40 4.28 2.44
C ILE A 285 -0.83 4.97 1.85
N ILE A 286 -0.71 6.21 1.38
CA ILE A 286 -1.84 6.93 0.79
C ILE A 286 -2.32 6.27 -0.50
N GLY A 287 -1.38 5.84 -1.35
CA GLY A 287 -1.70 5.14 -2.60
C GLY A 287 -2.40 3.80 -2.37
N ALA A 288 -1.86 2.98 -1.47
CA ALA A 288 -2.44 1.69 -1.08
C ALA A 288 -3.88 1.88 -0.57
N ASN A 289 -4.10 2.83 0.33
CA ASN A 289 -5.43 3.10 0.89
C ASN A 289 -6.46 3.53 -0.17
N ILE A 290 -6.04 4.34 -1.15
CA ILE A 290 -6.93 4.70 -2.26
C ILE A 290 -7.24 3.47 -3.11
N ILE A 291 -6.26 2.61 -3.40
CA ILE A 291 -6.43 1.36 -4.15
C ILE A 291 -7.37 0.42 -3.40
N ASP A 292 -7.14 0.19 -2.11
CA ASP A 292 -7.94 -0.68 -1.25
C ASP A 292 -9.43 -0.32 -1.32
N LEU A 293 -9.75 0.95 -1.23
CA LEU A 293 -11.13 1.41 -1.19
C LEU A 293 -11.73 1.57 -2.59
N SER A 294 -10.98 2.16 -3.53
CA SER A 294 -11.54 2.60 -4.81
C SER A 294 -11.37 1.61 -5.95
N LEU A 295 -10.54 0.57 -5.80
CA LEU A 295 -10.41 -0.53 -6.75
C LEU A 295 -10.94 -1.84 -6.18
N ILE A 296 -10.51 -2.24 -4.96
CA ILE A 296 -10.83 -3.56 -4.41
C ILE A 296 -12.33 -3.69 -4.13
N LEU A 297 -12.97 -2.73 -3.46
CA LEU A 297 -14.39 -2.84 -3.13
C LEU A 297 -15.32 -2.85 -4.35
N PRO A 298 -15.11 -2.00 -5.39
CA PRO A 298 -15.79 -2.15 -6.66
C PRO A 298 -15.60 -3.52 -7.30
N LEU A 299 -14.36 -4.03 -7.31
CA LEU A 299 -14.04 -5.35 -7.86
C LEU A 299 -14.81 -6.47 -7.13
N CYS A 300 -14.79 -6.46 -5.80
CA CYS A 300 -15.56 -7.39 -4.97
C CYS A 300 -17.06 -7.31 -5.25
N THR A 301 -17.58 -6.11 -5.47
CA THR A 301 -19.00 -5.88 -5.83
C THR A 301 -19.33 -6.52 -7.17
N PHE A 302 -18.53 -6.29 -8.21
CA PHE A 302 -18.76 -6.89 -9.53
C PHE A 302 -18.63 -8.41 -9.50
N ILE A 303 -17.67 -8.96 -8.75
CA ILE A 303 -17.52 -10.41 -8.56
C ILE A 303 -18.74 -11.00 -7.87
N THR A 304 -19.21 -10.40 -6.76
CA THR A 304 -20.37 -10.88 -6.01
C THR A 304 -21.62 -10.83 -6.87
N MET A 305 -21.89 -9.70 -7.54
CA MET A 305 -23.05 -9.53 -8.39
C MET A 305 -23.02 -10.43 -9.63
N GLY A 306 -21.87 -10.60 -10.25
CA GLY A 306 -21.72 -11.52 -11.39
C GLY A 306 -21.99 -12.98 -11.02
N LYS A 307 -21.72 -13.35 -9.77
CA LYS A 307 -21.88 -14.73 -9.27
C LYS A 307 -23.27 -15.00 -8.68
N THR A 308 -23.83 -14.03 -7.95
CA THR A 308 -25.07 -14.21 -7.16
C THR A 308 -26.27 -13.45 -7.72
N GLY A 309 -26.05 -12.47 -8.59
CA GLY A 309 -27.08 -11.50 -9.04
C GLY A 309 -27.45 -10.45 -7.98
N ASN A 310 -26.89 -10.52 -6.77
CA ASN A 310 -27.23 -9.64 -5.65
C ASN A 310 -26.12 -8.62 -5.35
N PRO A 311 -26.45 -7.45 -4.81
CA PRO A 311 -25.47 -6.49 -4.31
C PRO A 311 -24.52 -7.10 -3.28
N LEU A 312 -23.31 -6.56 -3.13
CA LEU A 312 -22.40 -6.93 -2.06
C LEU A 312 -23.00 -6.50 -0.71
N PRO A 313 -23.30 -7.43 0.22
CA PRO A 313 -23.83 -7.06 1.53
C PRO A 313 -22.73 -6.42 2.39
N VAL A 314 -23.10 -5.35 3.11
CA VAL A 314 -22.21 -4.62 4.04
C VAL A 314 -22.73 -4.87 5.44
N ASP A 315 -21.89 -5.44 6.30
CA ASP A 315 -22.26 -5.79 7.66
C ASP A 315 -22.34 -4.58 8.61
N ALA A 316 -22.99 -4.80 9.76
CA ALA A 316 -23.18 -3.77 10.76
C ALA A 316 -21.86 -3.26 11.34
N GLN A 317 -20.86 -4.12 11.51
CA GLN A 317 -19.52 -3.74 12.00
C GLN A 317 -18.87 -2.74 11.07
N SER A 318 -18.85 -3.04 9.77
CA SER A 318 -18.28 -2.14 8.76
C SER A 318 -18.95 -0.76 8.77
N LEU A 319 -20.29 -0.72 8.88
CA LEU A 319 -21.06 0.53 8.87
C LEU A 319 -20.90 1.36 10.14
N THR A 320 -20.85 0.72 11.31
CA THR A 320 -20.91 1.41 12.61
C THR A 320 -19.56 1.64 13.25
N ILE A 321 -18.53 0.86 12.90
CA ILE A 321 -17.20 0.96 13.49
C ILE A 321 -16.13 1.23 12.41
N ASP A 322 -16.02 0.36 11.38
CA ASP A 322 -14.83 0.37 10.52
C ASP A 322 -14.76 1.59 9.61
N PHE A 323 -15.86 1.96 8.92
CA PHE A 323 -15.90 3.17 8.09
C PHE A 323 -15.80 4.47 8.90
N PRO A 324 -16.57 4.65 10.04
CA PRO A 324 -16.38 5.82 10.90
C PRO A 324 -14.96 5.96 11.43
N PHE A 325 -14.35 4.88 11.89
CA PHE A 325 -12.96 4.88 12.35
C PHE A 325 -12.00 5.23 11.21
N CYS A 326 -12.19 4.61 10.03
CA CYS A 326 -11.41 4.90 8.82
C CYS A 326 -11.44 6.40 8.46
N LEU A 327 -12.64 7.00 8.45
CA LEU A 327 -12.81 8.44 8.16
C LEU A 327 -12.13 9.31 9.22
N ALA A 328 -12.29 8.96 10.50
CA ALA A 328 -11.69 9.70 11.62
C ALA A 328 -10.16 9.67 11.55
N VAL A 329 -9.55 8.50 11.36
CA VAL A 329 -8.08 8.38 11.31
C VAL A 329 -7.51 9.00 10.03
N ALA A 330 -8.16 8.85 8.88
CA ALA A 330 -7.75 9.49 7.63
C ALA A 330 -7.81 11.02 7.73
N GLY A 331 -8.91 11.56 8.25
CA GLY A 331 -9.06 12.99 8.47
C GLY A 331 -8.04 13.54 9.47
N PHE A 332 -7.87 12.86 10.60
CA PHE A 332 -6.91 13.28 11.63
C PHE A 332 -5.45 13.18 11.17
N ALA A 333 -5.08 12.16 10.41
CA ALA A 333 -3.73 12.03 9.88
C ALA A 333 -3.42 13.12 8.86
N THR A 334 -4.38 13.45 7.99
CA THR A 334 -4.10 14.18 6.75
C THR A 334 -4.47 15.67 6.81
N ILE A 335 -5.63 16.04 7.38
CA ILE A 335 -6.12 17.42 7.38
C ILE A 335 -5.19 18.36 8.18
N PRO A 336 -4.77 18.05 9.41
CA PRO A 336 -3.82 18.89 10.13
C PRO A 336 -2.48 19.03 9.41
N ALA A 337 -2.01 17.97 8.77
CA ALA A 337 -0.78 18.00 7.99
C ALA A 337 -0.90 18.95 6.78
N LEU A 338 -2.06 18.97 6.10
CA LEU A 338 -2.36 19.94 5.02
C LEU A 338 -2.33 21.39 5.52
N ILE A 339 -2.92 21.65 6.68
CA ILE A 339 -2.98 23.00 7.27
C ILE A 339 -1.57 23.46 7.67
N MET A 340 -0.82 22.62 8.36
CA MET A 340 0.51 22.91 8.86
C MET A 340 1.62 22.83 7.80
N GLY A 341 1.37 22.18 6.65
CA GLY A 341 2.38 21.93 5.60
C GLY A 341 3.43 20.87 5.97
N LYS A 342 3.23 20.16 7.07
CA LYS A 342 4.11 19.10 7.57
C LYS A 342 3.39 18.17 8.53
N PHE A 343 3.85 16.94 8.61
CA PHE A 343 3.45 16.00 9.65
C PHE A 343 4.11 16.33 11.00
N LYS A 344 3.47 15.88 12.06
CA LYS A 344 3.96 16.03 13.43
C LYS A 344 4.00 14.68 14.13
N ARG A 345 5.02 14.43 14.95
CA ARG A 345 5.18 13.18 15.72
C ARG A 345 4.01 12.88 16.66
N TRP A 346 3.42 13.90 17.26
CA TRP A 346 2.25 13.73 18.16
C TRP A 346 1.02 13.17 17.44
N GLN A 347 0.86 13.46 16.12
CA GLN A 347 -0.21 12.85 15.31
C GLN A 347 -0.03 11.34 15.25
N GLY A 348 1.21 10.86 15.02
CA GLY A 348 1.52 9.43 15.03
C GLY A 348 1.20 8.77 16.38
N ALA A 349 1.54 9.41 17.50
CA ALA A 349 1.24 8.87 18.83
C ALA A 349 -0.28 8.73 19.07
N ILE A 350 -1.08 9.72 18.68
CA ILE A 350 -2.54 9.67 18.82
C ILE A 350 -3.16 8.61 17.90
N LEU A 351 -2.70 8.53 16.63
CA LEU A 351 -3.16 7.51 15.69
C LEU A 351 -2.89 6.11 16.22
N LEU A 352 -1.68 5.87 16.76
CA LEU A 352 -1.32 4.57 17.34
C LEU A 352 -2.18 4.22 18.54
N ALA A 353 -2.43 5.17 19.44
CA ALA A 353 -3.35 4.98 20.56
C ALA A 353 -4.78 4.67 20.08
N GLY A 354 -5.24 5.38 19.04
CA GLY A 354 -6.53 5.13 18.38
C GLY A 354 -6.62 3.72 17.80
N TYR A 355 -5.56 3.25 17.14
CA TYR A 355 -5.51 1.88 16.58
C TYR A 355 -5.58 0.82 17.68
N ILE A 356 -4.83 1.00 18.76
CA ILE A 356 -4.88 0.09 19.92
C ILE A 356 -6.30 0.05 20.48
N ALA A 357 -6.94 1.20 20.67
CA ALA A 357 -8.32 1.27 21.15
C ALA A 357 -9.29 0.57 20.21
N TYR A 358 -9.16 0.77 18.89
CA TYR A 358 -9.96 0.12 17.85
C TYR A 358 -9.81 -1.41 17.90
N VAL A 359 -8.58 -1.93 17.96
CA VAL A 359 -8.33 -3.38 18.04
C VAL A 359 -8.88 -3.97 19.34
N VAL A 360 -8.68 -3.29 20.49
CA VAL A 360 -9.25 -3.70 21.77
C VAL A 360 -10.78 -3.77 21.70
N LEU A 361 -11.41 -2.77 21.11
CA LEU A 361 -12.86 -2.75 20.93
C LEU A 361 -13.35 -3.92 20.09
N LEU A 362 -12.69 -4.24 18.97
CA LEU A 362 -13.01 -5.40 18.14
C LEU A 362 -12.84 -6.71 18.89
N ILE A 363 -11.76 -6.86 19.65
CA ILE A 363 -11.53 -8.06 20.48
C ILE A 363 -12.63 -8.22 21.52
N LEU A 364 -12.98 -7.17 22.26
CA LEU A 364 -14.03 -7.21 23.30
C LEU A 364 -15.40 -7.55 22.72
N ASN A 365 -15.71 -7.04 21.51
CA ASN A 365 -16.92 -7.39 20.77
C ASN A 365 -16.90 -8.87 20.32
N THR A 366 -15.78 -9.36 19.78
CA THR A 366 -15.62 -10.75 19.33
C THR A 366 -15.72 -11.76 20.48
N VAL A 367 -15.19 -11.42 21.66
CA VAL A 367 -15.23 -12.28 22.86
C VAL A 367 -16.59 -12.16 23.59
N GLY A 368 -17.47 -11.27 23.16
CA GLY A 368 -18.82 -11.10 23.74
C GLY A 368 -18.84 -10.36 25.07
N VAL A 369 -17.77 -9.64 25.42
CA VAL A 369 -17.72 -8.79 26.62
C VAL A 369 -18.58 -7.54 26.42
N ILE A 370 -18.62 -7.03 25.21
CA ILE A 370 -19.50 -5.92 24.78
C ILE A 370 -20.26 -6.37 23.52
N ALA A 371 -21.56 -6.05 23.46
CA ALA A 371 -22.36 -6.23 22.24
C ALA A 371 -22.61 -4.83 21.66
N ILE A 372 -22.02 -4.56 20.49
CA ILE A 372 -22.18 -3.26 19.81
C ILE A 372 -23.28 -3.36 18.73
N PHE A 373 -23.57 -4.57 18.22
CA PHE A 373 -24.60 -4.87 17.22
C PHE A 373 -25.13 -6.30 17.37
#